data_a81cfabd1348066067b162334253b9d4
#
_entry.id   a81cfabd1348066067b162334253b9d4
#
_cell.length_a   1.000
_cell.length_b   1.000
_cell.length_c   1.000
_cell.angle_alpha   90.00
_cell.angle_beta   90.00
_cell.angle_gamma   90.00
#
_symmetry.space_group_name_H-M   'P 1'
#
loop_
_entity.id
_entity.type
_entity.pdbx_description
1 polymer ?
#
loop_
_entity_poly.entity_id
_entity_poly.type
_entity_poly.pdbx_seq_one_letter_code
_entity_poly.pdbx_strand_id
1 'polypeptide(L)'
;MSGWFENMAEGDFSRARTRELLSRISRLLDPERENLLPFEDVKAILRPASETYVGMEAVAVDRIVGSEGRYRDFNRHFLPRREFLRSRWISIDMAHYNDIPLPPVRIYEVGGVYFVRDGNHRVSVARMRGQMMIDAEVTKLDTVIDLKPGMTLEDLKREVIAYEKKRFYEKTEYGTITGDEGLDFTSPGRYDQILEHVLVHKYYLNQNLEGELSFADSLWSWHENVYRPVVTAIQEEGLISRFAGRTVSDLYMFIVQHWDELKRKYGLEYSLGEAARDYGQRFGMSPLSRLKGRLAGFFEQLARSSADHSENGDKSR
;
A
#
# COMPACT_ATOMS: atom_id res chain seq x y z
N MET A 1 -27.45 -31.08 25.01
CA MET A 1 -27.59 -29.92 24.10
C MET A 1 -26.24 -29.34 23.70
N SER A 2 -25.20 -29.29 24.58
CA SER A 2 -23.86 -28.74 24.27
C SER A 2 -23.19 -29.42 23.08
N GLY A 3 -23.16 -30.74 22.99
CA GLY A 3 -22.49 -31.46 21.90
C GLY A 3 -23.14 -31.30 20.50
N TRP A 4 -24.44 -31.00 20.45
CA TRP A 4 -25.11 -30.75 19.17
C TRP A 4 -24.71 -29.41 18.56
N PHE A 5 -24.65 -28.33 19.38
CA PHE A 5 -24.18 -27.03 18.95
C PHE A 5 -22.70 -27.05 18.56
N GLU A 6 -21.88 -27.83 19.27
CA GLU A 6 -20.48 -28.03 18.94
C GLU A 6 -20.30 -28.65 17.55
N ASN A 7 -21.06 -29.73 17.23
CA ASN A 7 -21.04 -30.35 15.92
C ASN A 7 -21.51 -29.41 14.80
N MET A 8 -22.49 -28.54 15.08
CA MET A 8 -22.94 -27.52 14.12
C MET A 8 -21.82 -26.48 13.87
N ALA A 9 -21.18 -25.96 14.90
CA ALA A 9 -20.11 -24.97 14.79
C ALA A 9 -18.86 -25.57 14.10
N GLU A 10 -18.57 -26.85 14.30
CA GLU A 10 -17.53 -27.56 13.55
C GLU A 10 -17.87 -27.68 12.06
N GLY A 11 -19.13 -27.96 11.76
CA GLY A 11 -19.64 -27.98 10.37
C GLY A 11 -19.54 -26.59 9.72
N ASP A 12 -19.83 -25.52 10.46
CA ASP A 12 -19.74 -24.15 9.99
C ASP A 12 -18.28 -23.74 9.71
N PHE A 13 -17.36 -24.10 10.60
CA PHE A 13 -15.94 -23.88 10.36
C PHE A 13 -15.44 -24.63 9.13
N SER A 14 -15.84 -25.89 8.96
CA SER A 14 -15.48 -26.71 7.80
C SER A 14 -16.01 -26.10 6.50
N ARG A 15 -17.25 -25.57 6.51
CA ARG A 15 -17.81 -24.83 5.36
C ARG A 15 -17.04 -23.54 5.07
N ALA A 16 -16.66 -22.78 6.10
CA ALA A 16 -15.87 -21.57 5.95
C ALA A 16 -14.49 -21.88 5.32
N ARG A 17 -13.84 -22.96 5.77
CA ARG A 17 -12.56 -23.43 5.20
C ARG A 17 -12.72 -23.91 3.76
N THR A 18 -13.75 -24.63 3.42
CA THR A 18 -14.02 -25.07 2.05
C THR A 18 -14.23 -23.86 1.12
N ARG A 19 -15.00 -22.87 1.55
CA ARG A 19 -15.18 -21.62 0.78
C ARG A 19 -13.85 -20.87 0.60
N GLU A 20 -13.01 -20.84 1.62
CA GLU A 20 -11.66 -20.23 1.50
C GLU A 20 -10.80 -20.98 0.49
N LEU A 21 -10.80 -22.31 0.52
CA LEU A 21 -10.05 -23.12 -0.43
C LEU A 21 -10.52 -22.92 -1.87
N LEU A 22 -11.83 -22.81 -2.10
CA LEU A 22 -12.39 -22.50 -3.41
C LEU A 22 -12.00 -21.08 -3.89
N SER A 23 -11.93 -20.10 -2.97
CA SER A 23 -11.48 -18.75 -3.33
C SER A 23 -10.00 -18.68 -3.73
N ARG A 24 -9.20 -19.72 -3.42
CA ARG A 24 -7.78 -19.79 -3.89
C ARG A 24 -7.67 -19.93 -5.40
N ILE A 25 -8.70 -20.42 -6.08
CA ILE A 25 -8.72 -20.53 -7.55
C ILE A 25 -8.75 -19.09 -8.14
N SER A 26 -9.57 -18.20 -7.59
CA SER A 26 -9.59 -16.79 -8.02
C SER A 26 -8.29 -16.04 -7.69
N ARG A 27 -7.58 -16.44 -6.61
CA ARG A 27 -6.26 -15.90 -6.25
C ARG A 27 -5.19 -16.12 -7.32
N LEU A 28 -5.28 -17.18 -8.12
CA LEU A 28 -4.35 -17.43 -9.22
C LEU A 28 -4.47 -16.36 -10.32
N LEU A 29 -5.62 -15.70 -10.42
CA LEU A 29 -5.88 -14.64 -11.40
C LEU A 29 -5.52 -13.24 -10.85
N ASP A 30 -5.75 -13.00 -9.56
CA ASP A 30 -5.43 -11.73 -8.91
C ASP A 30 -5.15 -11.93 -7.40
N PRO A 31 -3.88 -12.24 -7.04
CA PRO A 31 -3.50 -12.55 -5.66
C PRO A 31 -3.71 -11.39 -4.68
N GLU A 32 -3.61 -10.15 -5.15
CA GLU A 32 -3.72 -8.96 -4.29
C GLU A 32 -5.15 -8.71 -3.84
N ARG A 33 -6.10 -8.92 -4.75
CA ARG A 33 -7.54 -8.74 -4.43
C ARG A 33 -8.10 -9.74 -3.43
N GLU A 34 -7.44 -10.86 -3.20
CA GLU A 34 -7.88 -11.89 -2.25
C GLU A 34 -7.39 -11.68 -0.81
N ASN A 35 -6.56 -10.67 -0.57
CA ASN A 35 -6.03 -10.39 0.75
C ASN A 35 -6.84 -9.33 1.49
N LEU A 36 -6.90 -9.44 2.83
CA LEU A 36 -7.29 -8.32 3.68
C LEU A 36 -6.24 -7.21 3.57
N LEU A 37 -6.69 -5.97 3.59
CA LEU A 37 -5.78 -4.83 3.63
C LEU A 37 -5.04 -4.80 4.98
N PRO A 38 -3.69 -4.73 4.99
CA PRO A 38 -2.93 -4.47 6.21
C PRO A 38 -3.16 -3.02 6.65
N PHE A 39 -3.63 -2.82 7.88
CA PHE A 39 -3.94 -1.49 8.39
C PHE A 39 -2.73 -0.55 8.40
N GLU A 40 -1.57 -1.05 8.84
CA GLU A 40 -0.35 -0.24 8.92
C GLU A 40 0.13 0.26 7.54
N ASP A 41 0.00 -0.58 6.49
CA ASP A 41 0.35 -0.17 5.13
C ASP A 41 -0.60 0.93 4.62
N VAL A 42 -1.90 0.78 4.89
CA VAL A 42 -2.91 1.79 4.53
C VAL A 42 -2.66 3.09 5.30
N LYS A 43 -2.39 3.01 6.60
CA LYS A 43 -2.07 4.18 7.45
C LYS A 43 -0.81 4.90 6.96
N ALA A 44 0.23 4.15 6.57
CA ALA A 44 1.47 4.71 6.05
C ALA A 44 1.28 5.43 4.70
N ILE A 45 0.38 4.94 3.84
CA ILE A 45 0.05 5.56 2.56
C ILE A 45 -0.78 6.83 2.76
N LEU A 46 -1.82 6.78 3.59
CA LEU A 46 -2.78 7.87 3.79
C LEU A 46 -2.26 8.99 4.69
N ARG A 47 -1.37 8.69 5.63
CA ARG A 47 -0.85 9.64 6.62
C ARG A 47 -1.96 10.45 7.28
N PRO A 48 -2.90 9.83 7.99
CA PRO A 48 -4.06 10.51 8.57
C PRO A 48 -3.61 11.64 9.51
N ALA A 49 -4.35 12.74 9.50
CA ALA A 49 -4.02 13.92 10.27
C ALA A 49 -4.32 13.75 11.78
N SER A 50 -5.33 12.95 12.10
CA SER A 50 -5.77 12.73 13.49
C SER A 50 -6.45 11.38 13.68
N GLU A 51 -6.53 10.95 14.92
CA GLU A 51 -7.33 9.80 15.38
C GLU A 51 -8.33 10.27 16.44
N THR A 52 -9.60 9.97 16.24
CA THR A 52 -10.68 10.36 17.15
C THR A 52 -11.49 9.14 17.58
N TYR A 53 -11.65 8.96 18.89
CA TYR A 53 -12.56 7.93 19.41
C TYR A 53 -14.01 8.37 19.22
N VAL A 54 -14.78 7.59 18.48
CA VAL A 54 -16.20 7.89 18.15
C VAL A 54 -17.14 7.26 19.20
N GLY A 55 -16.80 6.07 19.68
CA GLY A 55 -17.62 5.34 20.64
C GLY A 55 -18.20 4.05 20.06
N MET A 56 -19.36 3.65 20.58
CA MET A 56 -20.09 2.44 20.19
C MET A 56 -20.98 2.72 18.97
N GLU A 57 -20.79 1.94 17.92
CA GLU A 57 -21.61 2.00 16.70
C GLU A 57 -21.95 0.60 16.20
N ALA A 58 -23.10 0.47 15.53
CA ALA A 58 -23.39 -0.68 14.69
C ALA A 58 -22.82 -0.45 13.28
N VAL A 59 -21.84 -1.27 12.86
CA VAL A 59 -21.15 -1.09 11.59
C VAL A 59 -21.49 -2.19 10.60
N ALA A 60 -21.56 -1.83 9.31
CA ALA A 60 -21.83 -2.77 8.25
C ALA A 60 -20.64 -3.73 8.07
N VAL A 61 -20.92 -5.04 8.20
CA VAL A 61 -19.88 -6.09 8.16
C VAL A 61 -19.18 -6.15 6.81
N ASP A 62 -19.85 -5.84 5.72
CA ASP A 62 -19.30 -5.82 4.36
C ASP A 62 -18.30 -4.66 4.13
N ARG A 63 -18.38 -3.58 4.92
CA ARG A 63 -17.42 -2.47 4.92
C ARG A 63 -16.14 -2.75 5.70
N ILE A 64 -16.03 -3.89 6.39
CA ILE A 64 -14.80 -4.26 7.10
C ILE A 64 -13.86 -4.92 6.09
N VAL A 65 -12.78 -4.24 5.70
CA VAL A 65 -11.92 -4.62 4.55
C VAL A 65 -10.51 -5.07 4.94
N GLY A 66 -10.12 -4.83 6.20
CA GLY A 66 -8.74 -5.07 6.63
C GLY A 66 -8.58 -5.36 8.12
N SER A 67 -7.35 -5.54 8.53
CA SER A 67 -6.99 -5.83 9.91
C SER A 67 -5.60 -5.31 10.26
N GLU A 68 -5.41 -4.86 11.50
CA GLU A 68 -4.14 -4.42 12.05
C GLU A 68 -3.14 -5.59 12.18
N GLY A 69 -3.53 -6.72 12.76
CA GLY A 69 -2.58 -7.77 13.12
C GLY A 69 -2.79 -9.13 12.43
N ARG A 70 -3.99 -9.42 11.91
CA ARG A 70 -4.34 -10.78 11.42
C ARG A 70 -4.74 -10.84 9.94
N TYR A 71 -4.30 -9.88 9.14
CA TYR A 71 -4.63 -9.81 7.72
C TYR A 71 -4.14 -11.03 6.90
N ARG A 72 -3.18 -11.83 7.42
CA ARG A 72 -2.69 -13.07 6.82
C ARG A 72 -3.48 -14.32 7.22
N ASP A 73 -4.21 -14.25 8.33
CA ASP A 73 -4.95 -15.38 8.89
C ASP A 73 -6.31 -15.57 8.22
N PHE A 74 -6.85 -14.52 7.63
CA PHE A 74 -8.13 -14.49 6.94
C PHE A 74 -7.95 -13.98 5.51
N ASN A 75 -8.87 -14.37 4.60
CA ASN A 75 -8.94 -13.79 3.27
C ASN A 75 -9.83 -12.52 3.27
N ARG A 76 -9.97 -11.84 2.12
CA ARG A 76 -10.82 -10.63 1.98
C ARG A 76 -12.26 -10.77 2.46
N HIS A 77 -12.78 -11.98 2.48
CA HIS A 77 -14.11 -12.31 2.97
C HIS A 77 -14.12 -12.71 4.45
N PHE A 78 -13.01 -12.49 5.17
CA PHE A 78 -12.78 -12.94 6.54
C PHE A 78 -12.94 -14.46 6.72
N LEU A 79 -12.79 -15.27 5.67
CA LEU A 79 -12.75 -16.72 5.80
C LEU A 79 -11.40 -17.15 6.38
N PRO A 80 -11.38 -18.08 7.35
CA PRO A 80 -10.15 -18.51 8.01
C PRO A 80 -9.25 -19.31 7.06
N ARG A 81 -7.95 -18.94 6.97
CA ARG A 81 -6.95 -19.58 6.12
C ARG A 81 -6.18 -20.70 6.81
N ARG A 82 -6.17 -20.72 8.13
CA ARG A 82 -5.32 -21.57 8.95
C ARG A 82 -6.14 -22.45 9.88
N GLU A 83 -5.71 -23.70 10.04
CA GLU A 83 -6.41 -24.67 10.88
C GLU A 83 -6.31 -24.32 12.37
N PHE A 84 -5.22 -23.71 12.82
CA PHE A 84 -5.04 -23.30 14.21
C PHE A 84 -6.08 -22.25 14.69
N LEU A 85 -6.83 -21.65 13.78
CA LEU A 85 -7.92 -20.72 14.11
C LEU A 85 -9.20 -21.45 14.58
N ARG A 86 -9.30 -22.79 14.35
CA ARG A 86 -10.50 -23.60 14.57
C ARG A 86 -11.09 -23.42 15.94
N SER A 87 -10.33 -23.69 16.99
CA SER A 87 -10.86 -23.71 18.37
C SER A 87 -11.47 -22.38 18.78
N ARG A 88 -10.79 -21.27 18.49
CA ARG A 88 -11.28 -19.93 18.78
C ARG A 88 -12.49 -19.57 17.93
N TRP A 89 -12.48 -19.93 16.66
CA TRP A 89 -13.59 -19.67 15.73
C TRP A 89 -14.86 -20.42 16.16
N ILE A 90 -14.76 -21.72 16.47
CA ILE A 90 -15.85 -22.55 16.97
C ILE A 90 -16.39 -22.01 18.28
N SER A 91 -15.53 -21.61 19.22
CA SER A 91 -15.96 -21.03 20.50
C SER A 91 -16.82 -19.77 20.31
N ILE A 92 -16.50 -18.91 19.35
CA ILE A 92 -17.28 -17.72 19.00
C ILE A 92 -18.61 -18.12 18.36
N ASP A 93 -18.60 -19.07 17.45
CA ASP A 93 -19.80 -19.53 16.75
C ASP A 93 -20.78 -20.25 17.70
N MET A 94 -20.25 -21.02 18.65
CA MET A 94 -21.04 -21.62 19.73
C MET A 94 -21.70 -20.58 20.65
N ALA A 95 -21.03 -19.45 20.90
CA ALA A 95 -21.62 -18.36 21.64
C ALA A 95 -22.88 -17.83 20.97
N HIS A 96 -22.89 -17.71 19.65
CA HIS A 96 -24.08 -17.34 18.88
C HIS A 96 -25.20 -18.41 18.97
N TYR A 97 -24.86 -19.71 18.94
CA TYR A 97 -25.86 -20.77 19.07
C TYR A 97 -26.52 -20.83 20.49
N ASN A 98 -25.79 -20.35 21.50
CA ASN A 98 -26.24 -20.31 22.87
C ASN A 98 -26.77 -18.94 23.31
N ASP A 99 -26.98 -18.00 22.38
CA ASP A 99 -27.40 -16.62 22.64
C ASP A 99 -26.54 -15.90 23.71
N ILE A 100 -25.23 -16.23 23.74
CA ILE A 100 -24.28 -15.59 24.65
C ILE A 100 -23.83 -14.27 24.03
N PRO A 101 -24.06 -13.12 24.71
CA PRO A 101 -23.58 -11.83 24.20
C PRO A 101 -22.06 -11.82 24.06
N LEU A 102 -21.58 -11.43 22.87
CA LEU A 102 -20.17 -11.24 22.61
C LEU A 102 -19.81 -9.75 22.81
N PRO A 103 -18.61 -9.44 23.34
CA PRO A 103 -18.17 -8.06 23.45
C PRO A 103 -18.06 -7.43 22.06
N PRO A 104 -18.22 -6.09 21.93
CA PRO A 104 -18.07 -5.39 20.66
C PRO A 104 -16.69 -5.60 20.05
N VAL A 105 -16.59 -5.58 18.73
CA VAL A 105 -15.29 -5.57 18.06
C VAL A 105 -14.66 -4.19 18.20
N ARG A 106 -13.33 -4.10 18.14
CA ARG A 106 -12.62 -2.82 18.08
C ARG A 106 -12.11 -2.59 16.69
N ILE A 107 -12.42 -1.44 16.12
CA ILE A 107 -12.11 -1.15 14.71
C ILE A 107 -11.65 0.28 14.53
N TYR A 108 -10.86 0.48 13.45
CA TYR A 108 -10.58 1.79 12.90
C TYR A 108 -11.50 2.06 11.71
N GLU A 109 -12.10 3.25 11.65
CA GLU A 109 -12.72 3.79 10.44
C GLU A 109 -11.68 4.60 9.67
N VAL A 110 -11.54 4.33 8.37
CA VAL A 110 -10.61 5.03 7.49
C VAL A 110 -11.28 5.24 6.14
N GLY A 111 -11.58 6.48 5.78
CA GLY A 111 -12.17 6.80 4.48
C GLY A 111 -13.46 6.03 4.16
N GLY A 112 -14.30 5.76 5.18
CA GLY A 112 -15.59 5.09 5.01
C GLY A 112 -15.57 3.56 5.02
N VAL A 113 -14.39 2.93 5.23
CA VAL A 113 -14.26 1.48 5.45
C VAL A 113 -13.63 1.19 6.81
N TYR A 114 -13.67 -0.06 7.25
CA TYR A 114 -13.24 -0.44 8.59
C TYR A 114 -12.11 -1.46 8.59
N PHE A 115 -11.22 -1.35 9.60
CA PHE A 115 -10.10 -2.25 9.85
C PHE A 115 -10.19 -2.81 11.27
N VAL A 116 -10.12 -4.13 11.39
CA VAL A 116 -10.23 -4.78 12.70
C VAL A 116 -8.94 -4.60 13.50
N ARG A 117 -9.06 -3.98 14.68
CA ARG A 117 -8.01 -3.94 15.70
C ARG A 117 -8.11 -5.18 16.60
N ASP A 118 -9.34 -5.46 17.10
CA ASP A 118 -9.65 -6.68 17.87
C ASP A 118 -10.99 -7.27 17.46
N GLY A 119 -11.09 -8.60 17.42
CA GLY A 119 -12.32 -9.31 17.11
C GLY A 119 -12.38 -9.94 15.72
N ASN A 120 -11.25 -10.22 15.08
CA ASN A 120 -11.20 -10.83 13.74
C ASN A 120 -12.04 -12.11 13.64
N HIS A 121 -12.05 -12.96 14.66
CA HIS A 121 -12.90 -14.16 14.69
C HIS A 121 -14.38 -13.81 14.76
N ARG A 122 -14.77 -12.78 15.53
CA ARG A 122 -16.17 -12.31 15.62
C ARG A 122 -16.66 -11.82 14.26
N VAL A 123 -15.85 -11.01 13.56
CA VAL A 123 -16.14 -10.55 12.18
C VAL A 123 -16.25 -11.75 11.22
N SER A 124 -15.34 -12.73 11.33
CA SER A 124 -15.36 -13.94 10.49
C SER A 124 -16.64 -14.73 10.67
N VAL A 125 -17.06 -14.98 11.92
CA VAL A 125 -18.31 -15.69 12.23
C VAL A 125 -19.52 -14.86 11.78
N ALA A 126 -19.56 -13.56 12.06
CA ALA A 126 -20.64 -12.67 11.63
C ALA A 126 -20.85 -12.73 10.09
N ARG A 127 -19.77 -12.68 9.32
CA ARG A 127 -19.85 -12.85 7.84
C ARG A 127 -20.34 -14.21 7.41
N MET A 128 -19.84 -15.27 8.05
CA MET A 128 -20.25 -16.63 7.70
C MET A 128 -21.74 -16.86 7.97
N ARG A 129 -22.28 -16.22 9.01
CA ARG A 129 -23.70 -16.23 9.40
C ARG A 129 -24.56 -15.25 8.59
N GLY A 130 -23.96 -14.43 7.73
CA GLY A 130 -24.68 -13.43 6.93
C GLY A 130 -25.21 -12.25 7.74
N GLN A 131 -24.59 -11.93 8.89
CA GLN A 131 -24.97 -10.76 9.67
C GLN A 131 -24.64 -9.49 8.88
N MET A 132 -25.60 -8.57 8.81
CA MET A 132 -25.45 -7.30 8.10
C MET A 132 -24.65 -6.29 8.91
N MET A 133 -24.84 -6.28 10.22
CA MET A 133 -24.26 -5.31 11.15
C MET A 133 -23.57 -6.03 12.30
N ILE A 134 -22.57 -5.38 12.90
CA ILE A 134 -21.88 -5.84 14.10
C ILE A 134 -21.60 -4.65 15.03
N ASP A 135 -21.77 -4.86 16.34
CA ASP A 135 -21.46 -3.84 17.33
C ASP A 135 -19.94 -3.63 17.45
N ALA A 136 -19.52 -2.38 17.41
CA ALA A 136 -18.12 -2.01 17.37
C ALA A 136 -17.79 -0.77 18.21
N GLU A 137 -16.63 -0.79 18.86
CA GLU A 137 -15.95 0.42 19.34
C GLU A 137 -15.13 1.00 18.18
N VAL A 138 -15.48 2.21 17.75
CA VAL A 138 -14.92 2.84 16.55
C VAL A 138 -13.91 3.92 16.92
N THR A 139 -12.73 3.87 16.32
CA THR A 139 -11.76 4.97 16.28
C THR A 139 -11.64 5.42 14.83
N LYS A 140 -11.94 6.69 14.56
CA LYS A 140 -11.88 7.27 13.22
C LYS A 140 -10.51 7.90 12.95
N LEU A 141 -9.94 7.58 11.80
CA LEU A 141 -8.74 8.23 11.26
C LEU A 141 -9.18 9.25 10.21
N ASP A 142 -8.76 10.49 10.40
CA ASP A 142 -9.12 11.59 9.49
C ASP A 142 -8.26 11.52 8.21
N THR A 143 -8.93 11.33 7.09
CA THR A 143 -8.32 11.25 5.75
C THR A 143 -9.22 11.92 4.71
N VAL A 144 -8.59 12.49 3.68
CA VAL A 144 -9.27 13.11 2.54
C VAL A 144 -9.57 12.13 1.41
N ILE A 145 -9.10 10.90 1.51
CA ILE A 145 -9.28 9.86 0.50
C ILE A 145 -10.37 8.89 0.96
N ASP A 146 -11.39 8.73 0.13
CA ASP A 146 -12.43 7.74 0.35
C ASP A 146 -11.96 6.36 -0.13
N LEU A 147 -12.05 5.38 0.75
CA LEU A 147 -11.76 3.99 0.43
C LEU A 147 -13.05 3.25 0.07
N LYS A 148 -12.92 2.27 -0.81
CA LYS A 148 -14.04 1.42 -1.23
C LYS A 148 -13.73 -0.05 -0.91
N PRO A 149 -14.73 -0.84 -0.50
CA PRO A 149 -14.57 -2.29 -0.42
C PRO A 149 -14.06 -2.86 -1.76
N GLY A 150 -13.01 -3.69 -1.68
CA GLY A 150 -12.40 -4.29 -2.86
C GLY A 150 -11.21 -3.55 -3.45
N MET A 151 -10.86 -2.36 -2.97
CA MET A 151 -9.60 -1.70 -3.33
C MET A 151 -8.40 -2.54 -2.87
N THR A 152 -7.34 -2.53 -3.67
CA THR A 152 -6.02 -3.06 -3.33
C THR A 152 -5.13 -1.93 -2.78
N LEU A 153 -3.97 -2.28 -2.22
CA LEU A 153 -2.96 -1.27 -1.83
C LEU A 153 -2.46 -0.47 -3.03
N GLU A 154 -2.35 -1.10 -4.20
CA GLU A 154 -1.94 -0.41 -5.44
C GLU A 154 -3.02 0.55 -5.93
N ASP A 155 -4.30 0.18 -5.82
CA ASP A 155 -5.41 1.10 -6.12
C ASP A 155 -5.35 2.31 -5.19
N LEU A 156 -5.15 2.08 -3.88
CA LEU A 156 -5.02 3.14 -2.89
C LEU A 156 -3.84 4.08 -3.18
N LYS A 157 -2.67 3.52 -3.48
CA LYS A 157 -1.49 4.33 -3.85
C LYS A 157 -1.78 5.23 -5.05
N ARG A 158 -2.42 4.68 -6.09
CA ARG A 158 -2.80 5.46 -7.29
C ARG A 158 -3.75 6.62 -6.96
N GLU A 159 -4.75 6.38 -6.13
CA GLU A 159 -5.68 7.43 -5.69
C GLU A 159 -4.97 8.53 -4.90
N VAL A 160 -4.11 8.15 -3.96
CA VAL A 160 -3.32 9.11 -3.17
C VAL A 160 -2.39 9.92 -4.06
N ILE A 161 -1.66 9.29 -4.98
CA ILE A 161 -0.75 9.98 -5.91
C ILE A 161 -1.53 10.94 -6.81
N ALA A 162 -2.68 10.51 -7.33
CA ALA A 162 -3.53 11.36 -8.17
C ALA A 162 -4.04 12.59 -7.39
N TYR A 163 -4.45 12.39 -6.12
CA TYR A 163 -4.85 13.48 -5.24
C TYR A 163 -3.69 14.44 -4.96
N GLU A 164 -2.50 13.92 -4.60
CA GLU A 164 -1.29 14.72 -4.34
C GLU A 164 -0.88 15.51 -5.58
N LYS A 165 -0.90 14.88 -6.78
CA LYS A 165 -0.63 15.55 -8.07
C LYS A 165 -1.56 16.73 -8.26
N LYS A 166 -2.87 16.48 -8.22
CA LYS A 166 -3.89 17.51 -8.40
C LYS A 166 -3.67 18.69 -7.44
N ARG A 167 -3.53 18.39 -6.14
CA ARG A 167 -3.30 19.40 -5.12
C ARG A 167 -2.01 20.19 -5.33
N PHE A 168 -0.93 19.53 -5.76
CA PHE A 168 0.34 20.18 -6.05
C PHE A 168 0.20 21.17 -7.21
N TYR A 169 -0.39 20.74 -8.33
CA TYR A 169 -0.60 21.59 -9.51
C TYR A 169 -1.53 22.76 -9.21
N GLU A 170 -2.62 22.55 -8.50
CA GLU A 170 -3.55 23.62 -8.08
C GLU A 170 -2.88 24.64 -7.15
N LYS A 171 -2.06 24.18 -6.19
CA LYS A 171 -1.42 25.04 -5.20
C LYS A 171 -0.23 25.81 -5.76
N THR A 172 0.54 25.22 -6.65
CA THR A 172 1.82 25.76 -7.13
C THR A 172 1.71 26.40 -8.51
N GLU A 173 0.63 26.16 -9.23
CA GLU A 173 0.44 26.54 -10.64
C GLU A 173 1.58 26.01 -11.54
N TYR A 174 2.19 24.86 -11.16
CA TYR A 174 3.38 24.30 -11.78
C TYR A 174 3.26 24.21 -13.30
N GLY A 175 2.16 23.63 -13.82
CA GLY A 175 1.95 23.47 -15.27
C GLY A 175 1.87 24.83 -15.99
N THR A 176 1.23 25.84 -15.39
CA THR A 176 1.10 27.19 -15.95
C THR A 176 2.45 27.91 -15.96
N ILE A 177 3.23 27.79 -14.88
CA ILE A 177 4.51 28.50 -14.72
C ILE A 177 5.59 27.88 -15.59
N THR A 178 5.69 26.54 -15.66
CA THR A 178 6.78 25.82 -16.33
C THR A 178 6.42 25.36 -17.74
N GLY A 179 5.12 25.28 -18.07
CA GLY A 179 4.64 24.61 -19.29
C GLY A 179 4.78 23.09 -19.28
N ASP A 180 5.16 22.48 -18.14
CA ASP A 180 5.37 21.04 -17.97
C ASP A 180 4.25 20.41 -17.13
N GLU A 181 3.55 19.43 -17.69
CA GLU A 181 2.54 18.62 -17.00
C GLU A 181 3.03 17.19 -16.68
N GLY A 182 4.29 16.90 -17.04
CA GLY A 182 4.89 15.56 -16.96
C GLY A 182 5.54 15.21 -15.62
N LEU A 183 5.32 15.98 -14.55
CA LEU A 183 5.83 15.67 -13.22
C LEU A 183 4.98 14.56 -12.59
N ASP A 184 5.37 13.31 -12.84
CA ASP A 184 4.66 12.10 -12.41
C ASP A 184 5.49 11.22 -11.48
N PHE A 185 4.87 10.65 -10.46
CA PHE A 185 5.51 9.76 -9.48
C PHE A 185 4.77 8.44 -9.33
N THR A 186 5.51 7.40 -8.89
CA THR A 186 4.95 6.08 -8.59
C THR A 186 4.79 5.80 -7.08
N SER A 187 5.14 6.77 -6.25
CA SER A 187 5.07 6.63 -4.79
C SER A 187 4.45 7.86 -4.15
N PRO A 188 3.58 7.70 -3.14
CA PRO A 188 3.01 8.81 -2.38
C PRO A 188 4.06 9.67 -1.67
N GLY A 189 3.71 10.93 -1.40
CA GLY A 189 4.54 11.89 -0.65
C GLY A 189 5.64 12.56 -1.47
N ARG A 190 5.75 12.28 -2.78
CA ARG A 190 6.80 12.85 -3.63
C ARG A 190 6.54 14.30 -4.00
N TYR A 191 5.28 14.69 -4.15
CA TYR A 191 4.92 16.08 -4.46
C TYR A 191 5.27 17.04 -3.32
N ASP A 192 5.13 16.62 -2.06
CA ASP A 192 5.57 17.41 -0.90
C ASP A 192 7.09 17.58 -0.90
N GLN A 193 7.85 16.53 -1.25
CA GLN A 193 9.31 16.59 -1.37
C GLN A 193 9.75 17.53 -2.50
N ILE A 194 9.05 17.55 -3.63
CA ILE A 194 9.33 18.54 -4.69
C ILE A 194 9.09 19.97 -4.17
N LEU A 195 8.01 20.19 -3.44
CA LEU A 195 7.77 21.50 -2.82
C LEU A 195 8.91 21.91 -1.88
N GLU A 196 9.42 20.98 -1.08
CA GLU A 196 10.60 21.22 -0.24
C GLU A 196 11.84 21.58 -1.06
N HIS A 197 12.10 20.86 -2.18
CA HIS A 197 13.21 21.19 -3.09
C HIS A 197 13.11 22.62 -3.65
N VAL A 198 11.90 23.05 -4.06
CA VAL A 198 11.65 24.40 -4.54
C VAL A 198 11.91 25.44 -3.44
N LEU A 199 11.43 25.18 -2.22
CA LEU A 199 11.60 26.09 -1.09
C LEU A 199 13.08 26.19 -0.67
N VAL A 200 13.81 25.10 -0.67
CA VAL A 200 15.25 25.08 -0.40
C VAL A 200 15.99 25.86 -1.50
N HIS A 201 15.64 25.67 -2.76
CA HIS A 201 16.21 26.43 -3.88
C HIS A 201 15.93 27.94 -3.73
N LYS A 202 14.68 28.33 -3.41
CA LYS A 202 14.31 29.70 -3.10
C LYS A 202 15.16 30.30 -1.99
N TYR A 203 15.37 29.54 -0.90
CA TYR A 203 16.21 29.98 0.22
C TYR A 203 17.64 30.32 -0.23
N TYR A 204 18.28 29.46 -1.02
CA TYR A 204 19.65 29.71 -1.51
C TYR A 204 19.74 30.88 -2.49
N LEU A 205 18.76 31.05 -3.38
CA LEU A 205 18.71 32.18 -4.29
C LEU A 205 18.61 33.50 -3.53
N ASN A 206 17.79 33.57 -2.49
CA ASN A 206 17.57 34.79 -1.71
C ASN A 206 18.79 35.20 -0.87
N GLN A 207 19.77 34.32 -0.59
CA GLN A 207 20.97 34.68 0.18
C GLN A 207 21.81 35.75 -0.50
N ASN A 208 21.73 35.90 -1.83
CA ASN A 208 22.55 36.83 -2.60
C ASN A 208 21.75 37.95 -3.25
N LEU A 209 20.48 38.15 -2.85
CA LEU A 209 19.57 39.15 -3.42
C LEU A 209 19.20 40.21 -2.37
N GLU A 210 19.03 41.45 -2.81
CA GLU A 210 18.53 42.54 -1.95
C GLU A 210 17.02 42.47 -1.66
N GLY A 211 16.29 41.59 -2.37
CA GLY A 211 14.84 41.36 -2.24
C GLY A 211 14.47 39.88 -2.28
N GLU A 212 13.28 39.56 -1.78
CA GLU A 212 12.79 38.19 -1.78
C GLU A 212 12.17 37.82 -3.15
N LEU A 213 12.66 36.74 -3.78
CA LEU A 213 12.06 36.15 -4.99
C LEU A 213 10.65 35.63 -4.69
N SER A 214 9.74 35.82 -5.66
CA SER A 214 8.44 35.21 -5.58
C SER A 214 8.53 33.66 -5.59
N PHE A 215 7.48 32.99 -5.12
CA PHE A 215 7.43 31.54 -5.20
C PHE A 215 7.43 31.07 -6.67
N ALA A 216 6.69 31.77 -7.55
CA ALA A 216 6.60 31.44 -8.97
C ALA A 216 7.95 31.54 -9.68
N ASP A 217 8.74 32.63 -9.45
CA ASP A 217 10.08 32.76 -10.02
C ASP A 217 11.04 31.68 -9.50
N SER A 218 10.92 31.36 -8.23
CA SER A 218 11.73 30.31 -7.61
C SER A 218 11.39 28.91 -8.14
N LEU A 219 10.11 28.64 -8.37
CA LEU A 219 9.62 27.40 -8.97
C LEU A 219 10.12 27.25 -10.41
N TRP A 220 9.98 28.32 -11.21
CA TRP A 220 10.50 28.33 -12.58
C TRP A 220 12.02 28.14 -12.60
N SER A 221 12.76 28.86 -11.75
CA SER A 221 14.20 28.72 -11.64
C SER A 221 14.63 27.31 -11.22
N TRP A 222 13.94 26.70 -10.25
CA TRP A 222 14.19 25.32 -9.84
C TRP A 222 13.94 24.35 -11.00
N HIS A 223 12.82 24.54 -11.70
CA HIS A 223 12.49 23.70 -12.87
C HIS A 223 13.58 23.74 -13.92
N GLU A 224 14.01 24.94 -14.34
CA GLU A 224 14.96 25.14 -15.42
C GLU A 224 16.40 24.78 -15.02
N ASN A 225 16.83 25.13 -13.80
CA ASN A 225 18.25 25.04 -13.41
C ASN A 225 18.57 23.81 -12.57
N VAL A 226 17.55 23.13 -11.99
CA VAL A 226 17.77 21.95 -11.13
C VAL A 226 17.08 20.72 -11.73
N TYR A 227 15.78 20.78 -11.99
CA TYR A 227 14.99 19.62 -12.43
C TYR A 227 15.33 19.20 -13.87
N ARG A 228 15.21 20.11 -14.84
CA ARG A 228 15.46 19.84 -16.27
C ARG A 228 16.86 19.28 -16.56
N PRO A 229 17.97 19.83 -16.03
CA PRO A 229 19.30 19.26 -16.27
C PRO A 229 19.42 17.80 -15.82
N VAL A 230 18.82 17.44 -14.69
CA VAL A 230 18.81 16.03 -14.21
C VAL A 230 17.95 15.15 -15.11
N VAL A 231 16.77 15.63 -15.50
CA VAL A 231 15.89 14.91 -16.44
C VAL A 231 16.58 14.68 -17.78
N THR A 232 17.28 15.69 -18.31
CA THR A 232 18.06 15.56 -19.55
C THR A 232 19.16 14.49 -19.41
N ALA A 233 19.92 14.51 -18.31
CA ALA A 233 20.93 13.49 -18.03
C ALA A 233 20.33 12.07 -17.92
N ILE A 234 19.17 11.92 -17.29
CA ILE A 234 18.44 10.64 -17.20
C ILE A 234 18.08 10.12 -18.59
N GLN A 235 17.64 11.01 -19.49
CA GLN A 235 17.23 10.67 -20.86
C GLN A 235 18.45 10.31 -21.72
N GLU A 236 19.48 11.14 -21.73
CA GLU A 236 20.73 10.93 -22.50
C GLU A 236 21.44 9.63 -22.11
N GLU A 237 21.50 9.32 -20.81
CA GLU A 237 22.09 8.06 -20.32
C GLU A 237 21.13 6.85 -20.45
N GLY A 238 19.92 7.04 -20.95
CA GLY A 238 18.92 5.99 -21.15
C GLY A 238 18.51 5.29 -19.85
N LEU A 239 18.59 6.00 -18.70
CA LEU A 239 18.40 5.38 -17.39
C LEU A 239 17.00 4.84 -17.19
N ILE A 240 15.96 5.50 -17.73
CA ILE A 240 14.57 5.06 -17.56
C ILE A 240 14.37 3.62 -18.01
N SER A 241 15.12 3.18 -19.03
CA SER A 241 15.06 1.80 -19.51
C SER A 241 15.61 0.78 -18.50
N ARG A 242 16.42 1.20 -17.53
CA ARG A 242 17.04 0.35 -16.51
C ARG A 242 16.20 0.21 -15.25
N PHE A 243 15.17 1.05 -15.09
CA PHE A 243 14.30 1.09 -13.90
C PHE A 243 12.84 0.87 -14.29
N ALA A 244 12.48 -0.40 -14.52
CA ALA A 244 11.13 -0.76 -14.94
C ALA A 244 10.07 -0.29 -13.92
N GLY A 245 8.99 0.33 -14.42
CA GLY A 245 7.87 0.79 -13.59
C GLY A 245 8.16 2.07 -12.79
N ARG A 246 9.26 2.80 -13.13
CA ARG A 246 9.55 4.12 -12.55
C ARG A 246 9.35 5.21 -13.58
N THR A 247 9.02 6.42 -13.11
CA THR A 247 8.96 7.62 -13.94
C THR A 247 10.31 8.34 -13.97
N VAL A 248 10.46 9.29 -14.86
CA VAL A 248 11.64 10.17 -14.89
C VAL A 248 11.75 10.98 -13.61
N SER A 249 10.62 11.45 -13.06
CA SER A 249 10.57 12.20 -11.81
C SER A 249 10.93 11.35 -10.59
N ASP A 250 10.59 10.04 -10.59
CA ASP A 250 11.09 9.12 -9.56
C ASP A 250 12.63 9.04 -9.60
N LEU A 251 13.20 8.92 -10.80
CA LEU A 251 14.66 8.86 -10.96
C LEU A 251 15.33 10.17 -10.55
N TYR A 252 14.71 11.33 -10.86
CA TYR A 252 15.18 12.61 -10.35
C TYR A 252 15.32 12.58 -8.83
N MET A 253 14.29 12.14 -8.10
CA MET A 253 14.33 12.06 -6.63
C MET A 253 15.45 11.16 -6.13
N PHE A 254 15.63 9.98 -6.74
CA PHE A 254 16.67 9.04 -6.34
C PHE A 254 18.09 9.57 -6.63
N ILE A 255 18.27 10.24 -7.76
CA ILE A 255 19.57 10.81 -8.15
C ILE A 255 19.95 11.97 -7.24
N VAL A 256 19.01 12.87 -6.93
CA VAL A 256 19.27 13.99 -6.01
C VAL A 256 19.63 13.48 -4.61
N GLN A 257 18.89 12.50 -4.11
CA GLN A 257 19.21 11.88 -2.81
C GLN A 257 20.61 11.23 -2.84
N HIS A 258 20.92 10.48 -3.90
CA HIS A 258 22.23 9.85 -4.05
C HIS A 258 23.36 10.86 -4.18
N TRP A 259 23.13 11.95 -4.91
CA TRP A 259 24.09 13.05 -5.04
C TRP A 259 24.40 13.71 -3.68
N ASP A 260 23.39 13.93 -2.83
CA ASP A 260 23.58 14.43 -1.48
C ASP A 260 24.41 13.47 -0.61
N GLU A 261 24.20 12.16 -0.76
CA GLU A 261 25.00 11.15 -0.07
C GLU A 261 26.46 11.16 -0.55
N LEU A 262 26.70 11.26 -1.86
CA LEU A 262 28.03 11.33 -2.44
C LEU A 262 28.77 12.61 -1.99
N LYS A 263 28.09 13.75 -1.99
CA LYS A 263 28.65 15.01 -1.49
C LYS A 263 29.08 14.93 -0.03
N ARG A 264 28.24 14.36 0.84
CA ARG A 264 28.58 14.17 2.25
C ARG A 264 29.77 13.24 2.45
N LYS A 265 29.93 12.22 1.59
CA LYS A 265 30.96 11.20 1.71
C LYS A 265 32.30 11.59 1.08
N TYR A 266 32.27 12.28 -0.07
CA TYR A 266 33.44 12.52 -0.91
C TYR A 266 33.74 14.00 -1.19
N GLY A 267 32.92 14.96 -0.69
CA GLY A 267 33.11 16.39 -0.90
C GLY A 267 32.36 16.94 -2.12
N LEU A 268 32.59 18.25 -2.41
CA LEU A 268 31.76 19.06 -3.33
C LEU A 268 31.99 18.83 -4.84
N GLU A 269 32.90 17.96 -5.24
CA GLU A 269 33.34 17.85 -6.64
C GLU A 269 32.43 17.01 -7.56
N TYR A 270 31.38 16.37 -7.02
CA TYR A 270 30.47 15.55 -7.83
C TYR A 270 29.40 16.39 -8.53
N SER A 271 29.36 16.35 -9.85
CA SER A 271 28.27 16.92 -10.65
C SER A 271 27.02 16.03 -10.62
N LEU A 272 25.84 16.61 -10.87
CA LEU A 272 24.58 15.87 -10.99
C LEU A 272 24.63 14.81 -12.10
N GLY A 273 25.32 15.08 -13.22
CA GLY A 273 25.51 14.12 -14.30
C GLY A 273 26.36 12.92 -13.91
N GLU A 274 27.40 13.12 -13.09
CA GLU A 274 28.21 12.02 -12.55
C GLU A 274 27.42 11.19 -11.54
N ALA A 275 26.61 11.83 -10.70
CA ALA A 275 25.72 11.13 -9.78
C ALA A 275 24.65 10.30 -10.52
N ALA A 276 24.12 10.79 -11.65
CA ALA A 276 23.19 10.05 -12.49
C ALA A 276 23.83 8.79 -13.10
N ARG A 277 25.06 8.92 -13.62
CA ARG A 277 25.83 7.77 -14.15
C ARG A 277 26.16 6.74 -13.07
N ASP A 278 26.67 7.20 -11.93
CA ASP A 278 27.00 6.32 -10.80
C ASP A 278 25.74 5.59 -10.28
N TYR A 279 24.63 6.31 -10.13
CA TYR A 279 23.34 5.72 -9.73
C TYR A 279 22.89 4.65 -10.74
N GLY A 280 22.97 4.94 -12.03
CA GLY A 280 22.60 4.00 -13.09
C GLY A 280 23.47 2.74 -13.11
N GLN A 281 24.78 2.87 -12.81
CA GLN A 281 25.71 1.74 -12.74
C GLN A 281 25.48 0.87 -11.51
N ARG A 282 25.24 1.46 -10.34
CA ARG A 282 25.07 0.73 -9.08
C ARG A 282 23.71 0.09 -8.93
N PHE A 283 22.65 0.79 -9.31
CA PHE A 283 21.27 0.40 -9.03
C PHE A 283 20.45 0.04 -10.26
N GLY A 284 20.94 0.38 -11.47
CA GLY A 284 20.24 0.08 -12.72
C GLY A 284 20.31 -1.41 -13.07
N MET A 285 19.17 -2.03 -13.31
CA MET A 285 19.12 -3.40 -13.80
C MET A 285 19.61 -3.49 -15.24
N SER A 286 20.59 -4.34 -15.53
CA SER A 286 20.96 -4.67 -16.89
C SER A 286 19.81 -5.41 -17.61
N PRO A 287 19.69 -5.29 -18.97
CA PRO A 287 18.67 -6.03 -19.73
C PRO A 287 18.74 -7.56 -19.49
N LEU A 288 19.94 -8.10 -19.32
CA LEU A 288 20.17 -9.52 -18.99
C LEU A 288 19.73 -9.92 -17.59
N SER A 289 19.89 -9.05 -16.59
CA SER A 289 19.42 -9.34 -15.22
C SER A 289 17.89 -9.30 -15.11
N ARG A 290 17.21 -8.47 -15.93
CA ARG A 290 15.74 -8.47 -16.04
C ARG A 290 15.20 -9.76 -16.64
N LEU A 291 15.84 -10.27 -17.70
CA LEU A 291 15.46 -11.52 -18.31
C LEU A 291 15.68 -12.69 -17.36
N LYS A 292 16.82 -12.72 -16.64
CA LYS A 292 17.11 -13.72 -15.60
C LYS A 292 16.12 -13.65 -14.43
N GLY A 293 15.75 -12.44 -13.95
CA GLY A 293 14.76 -12.28 -12.88
C GLY A 293 13.37 -12.73 -13.28
N ARG A 294 12.93 -12.45 -14.52
CA ARG A 294 11.65 -12.94 -15.05
C ARG A 294 11.62 -14.45 -15.24
N LEU A 295 12.69 -15.04 -15.73
CA LEU A 295 12.82 -16.50 -15.88
C LEU A 295 12.92 -17.20 -14.51
N ALA A 296 13.67 -16.64 -13.55
CA ALA A 296 13.74 -17.19 -12.19
C ALA A 296 12.38 -17.17 -11.49
N GLY A 297 11.64 -16.06 -11.59
CA GLY A 297 10.27 -15.97 -11.06
C GLY A 297 9.29 -16.96 -11.71
N PHE A 298 9.41 -17.17 -13.02
CA PHE A 298 8.62 -18.16 -13.75
C PHE A 298 8.97 -19.60 -13.32
N PHE A 299 10.26 -19.94 -13.15
CA PHE A 299 10.69 -21.25 -12.69
C PHE A 299 10.36 -21.49 -11.21
N GLU A 300 10.45 -20.48 -10.33
CA GLU A 300 9.97 -20.61 -8.94
C GLU A 300 8.46 -20.85 -8.87
N GLN A 301 7.68 -20.22 -9.72
CA GLN A 301 6.25 -20.40 -9.78
C GLN A 301 5.87 -21.81 -10.28
N LEU A 302 6.59 -22.34 -11.28
CA LEU A 302 6.46 -23.72 -11.74
C LEU A 302 6.91 -24.75 -10.67
N ALA A 303 8.01 -24.49 -9.96
CA ALA A 303 8.50 -25.37 -8.90
C ALA A 303 7.56 -25.42 -7.70
N ARG A 304 6.92 -24.31 -7.32
CA ARG A 304 5.88 -24.28 -6.27
C ARG A 304 4.60 -25.01 -6.69
N SER A 305 4.25 -24.91 -7.97
CA SER A 305 3.08 -25.65 -8.53
C SER A 305 3.30 -27.16 -8.56
N SER A 306 4.54 -27.61 -8.81
CA SER A 306 4.87 -29.05 -8.83
C SER A 306 5.09 -29.64 -7.43
N ALA A 307 5.56 -28.87 -6.45
CA ALA A 307 5.70 -29.33 -5.06
C ALA A 307 4.34 -29.53 -4.38
N ASP A 308 3.34 -28.71 -4.67
CA ASP A 308 1.97 -28.88 -4.17
C ASP A 308 1.28 -30.16 -4.72
N HIS A 309 1.73 -30.67 -5.86
CA HIS A 309 1.20 -31.92 -6.45
C HIS A 309 1.87 -33.18 -5.90
N SER A 310 3.08 -33.10 -5.37
CA SER A 310 3.81 -34.24 -4.82
C SER A 310 3.45 -34.55 -3.36
N GLU A 311 3.02 -33.56 -2.57
CA GLU A 311 2.60 -33.79 -1.18
C GLU A 311 1.17 -34.39 -1.07
N ASN A 312 0.36 -34.31 -2.10
CA ASN A 312 -0.98 -34.92 -2.11
C ASN A 312 -1.00 -36.37 -2.63
N GLY A 313 0.13 -36.89 -3.14
CA GLY A 313 0.25 -38.26 -3.68
C GLY A 313 0.62 -39.34 -2.66
N ASP A 314 1.15 -38.99 -1.48
CA ASP A 314 1.72 -39.96 -0.53
C ASP A 314 0.88 -40.19 0.74
N LYS A 315 -0.40 -39.78 0.75
CA LYS A 315 -1.37 -40.07 1.82
C LYS A 315 -2.47 -41.07 1.46
N SER A 316 -2.30 -41.83 0.38
CA SER A 316 -3.21 -42.93 0.03
C SER A 316 -2.44 -44.20 -0.27
N ARG A 317 -1.74 -44.71 0.73
CA ARG A 317 -1.37 -46.16 0.83
C ARG A 317 -1.34 -46.56 2.30
#